data_2f66965569487238b6a929747a66c0b0
#
_entry.id   2f66965569487238b6a929747a66c0b0
#
_cell.length_a   1.000
_cell.length_b   1.000
_cell.length_c   1.000
_cell.angle_alpha   90.00
_cell.angle_beta   90.00
_cell.angle_gamma   90.00
#
_symmetry.space_group_name_H-M   'P 1'
#
loop_
_entity.id
_entity.type
_entity.pdbx_description
1 polymer ?
#
loop_
_entity_poly.entity_id
_entity_poly.type
_entity_poly.pdbx_seq_one_letter_code
_entity_poly.pdbx_strand_id
1 'polypeptide(L)'
;MIKFSKDKVLLLHKLIAQETGGSIGLRDEGLLEAALESAFSGFGGEEFYPTKEEKGARIGYALISNHAFVDGNKRIGMYVMLTFLEVNGIHMDCTNQDVAETGLAVASGEMNYGALLEWVKNHRM
;
A
#
# COMPACT_ATOMS: atom_id res chain seq x y z
N MET A 1 -13.20 6.82 8.76
CA MET A 1 -11.89 6.60 8.11
C MET A 1 -12.05 6.65 6.61
N ILE A 2 -11.17 7.36 5.94
CA ILE A 2 -11.23 7.56 4.48
C ILE A 2 -10.61 6.34 3.80
N LYS A 3 -11.38 5.68 2.92
CA LYS A 3 -10.94 4.52 2.17
C LYS A 3 -10.46 4.91 0.77
N PHE A 4 -9.51 4.14 0.23
CA PHE A 4 -9.13 4.25 -1.18
C PHE A 4 -10.02 3.36 -2.03
N SER A 5 -10.64 3.93 -3.05
CA SER A 5 -11.39 3.16 -4.04
C SER A 5 -10.44 2.54 -5.06
N LYS A 6 -10.89 1.46 -5.70
CA LYS A 6 -10.19 0.85 -6.83
C LYS A 6 -9.87 1.88 -7.91
N ASP A 7 -10.83 2.74 -8.25
CA ASP A 7 -10.67 3.73 -9.31
C ASP A 7 -9.56 4.74 -8.99
N LYS A 8 -9.45 5.16 -7.72
CA LYS A 8 -8.36 6.06 -7.31
C LYS A 8 -7.00 5.39 -7.42
N VAL A 9 -6.90 4.11 -7.05
CA VAL A 9 -5.65 3.36 -7.18
C VAL A 9 -5.26 3.20 -8.64
N LEU A 10 -6.22 2.89 -9.52
CA LEU A 10 -5.98 2.77 -10.96
C LEU A 10 -5.49 4.09 -11.55
N LEU A 11 -6.09 5.20 -11.16
CA LEU A 11 -5.65 6.52 -11.62
C LEU A 11 -4.23 6.82 -11.14
N LEU A 12 -3.95 6.58 -9.88
CA LEU A 12 -2.62 6.83 -9.30
C LEU A 12 -1.55 5.98 -9.99
N HIS A 13 -1.84 4.71 -10.23
CA HIS A 13 -0.93 3.80 -10.93
C HIS A 13 -0.63 4.31 -12.36
N LYS A 14 -1.67 4.74 -13.07
CA LYS A 14 -1.52 5.30 -14.42
C LYS A 14 -0.61 6.53 -14.41
N LEU A 15 -0.82 7.45 -13.47
CA LEU A 15 -0.01 8.67 -13.36
C LEU A 15 1.46 8.34 -13.07
N ILE A 16 1.72 7.41 -12.15
CA ILE A 16 3.07 6.97 -11.82
C ILE A 16 3.74 6.31 -13.04
N ALA A 17 3.02 5.43 -13.73
CA ALA A 17 3.56 4.75 -14.91
C ALA A 17 3.91 5.73 -16.03
N GLN A 18 3.11 6.76 -16.24
CA GLN A 18 3.39 7.80 -17.22
C GLN A 18 4.67 8.57 -16.91
N GLU A 19 4.93 8.86 -15.63
CA GLU A 19 6.15 9.55 -15.21
C GLU A 19 7.39 8.69 -15.30
N THR A 20 7.27 7.39 -15.07
CA THR A 20 8.41 6.49 -14.96
C THR A 20 8.64 5.63 -16.19
N GLY A 21 7.75 5.70 -17.20
CA GLY A 21 7.86 4.90 -18.40
C GLY A 21 7.44 3.43 -18.22
N GLY A 22 6.81 3.09 -17.10
CA GLY A 22 6.34 1.73 -16.83
C GLY A 22 5.06 1.39 -17.57
N SER A 23 4.66 0.11 -17.49
CA SER A 23 3.40 -0.37 -18.05
C SER A 23 2.21 0.08 -17.20
N ILE A 24 1.10 0.46 -17.85
CA ILE A 24 -0.14 0.85 -17.16
C ILE A 24 -1.13 -0.33 -17.03
N GLY A 25 -0.73 -1.54 -17.42
CA GLY A 25 -1.62 -2.69 -17.46
C GLY A 25 -2.03 -3.18 -16.07
N LEU A 26 -3.33 -3.44 -15.89
CA LEU A 26 -3.87 -4.15 -14.74
C LEU A 26 -3.88 -5.65 -15.07
N ARG A 27 -3.22 -6.46 -14.25
CA ARG A 27 -3.13 -7.90 -14.45
C ARG A 27 -4.33 -8.66 -13.88
N ASP A 28 -4.78 -8.25 -12.68
CA ASP A 28 -5.85 -8.96 -11.98
C ASP A 28 -6.62 -7.98 -11.08
N GLU A 29 -7.82 -7.64 -11.53
CA GLU A 29 -8.71 -6.72 -10.79
C GLU A 29 -9.16 -7.29 -9.46
N GLY A 30 -9.40 -8.60 -9.39
CA GLY A 30 -9.79 -9.27 -8.15
C GLY A 30 -8.70 -9.19 -7.08
N LEU A 31 -7.44 -9.31 -7.47
CA LEU A 31 -6.31 -9.14 -6.55
C LEU A 31 -6.20 -7.69 -6.05
N LEU A 32 -6.48 -6.71 -6.90
CA LEU A 32 -6.51 -5.31 -6.49
C LEU A 32 -7.60 -5.06 -5.46
N GLU A 33 -8.81 -5.51 -5.73
CA GLU A 33 -9.94 -5.38 -4.81
C GLU A 33 -9.67 -6.10 -3.48
N ALA A 34 -9.15 -7.32 -3.54
CA ALA A 34 -8.82 -8.09 -2.35
C ALA A 34 -7.77 -7.38 -1.48
N ALA A 35 -6.76 -6.77 -2.10
CA ALA A 35 -5.74 -6.03 -1.38
C ALA A 35 -6.34 -4.84 -0.62
N LEU A 36 -7.19 -4.06 -1.29
CA LEU A 36 -7.82 -2.89 -0.67
C LEU A 36 -8.78 -3.28 0.45
N GLU A 37 -9.59 -4.32 0.25
CA GLU A 37 -10.55 -4.79 1.23
C GLU A 37 -9.92 -5.47 2.43
N SER A 38 -8.75 -6.09 2.26
CA SER A 38 -8.08 -6.85 3.32
C SER A 38 -7.81 -6.01 4.57
N ALA A 39 -7.55 -4.71 4.41
CA ALA A 39 -7.29 -3.80 5.52
C ALA A 39 -8.53 -3.57 6.40
N PHE A 40 -9.73 -3.81 5.86
CA PHE A 40 -11.00 -3.62 6.55
C PHE A 40 -11.67 -4.93 6.93
N SER A 41 -10.94 -6.03 6.81
CA SER A 41 -11.44 -7.36 7.16
C SER A 41 -11.53 -7.56 8.66
N GLY A 42 -12.37 -8.50 9.07
CA GLY A 42 -12.56 -8.81 10.47
C GLY A 42 -13.43 -10.05 10.64
N PHE A 43 -13.70 -10.40 11.90
CA PHE A 43 -14.53 -11.54 12.24
C PHE A 43 -15.27 -11.26 13.55
N GLY A 44 -16.56 -11.59 13.60
CA GLY A 44 -17.35 -11.46 14.82
C GLY A 44 -17.47 -10.03 15.34
N GLY A 45 -17.43 -9.04 14.46
CA GLY A 45 -17.50 -7.62 14.83
C GLY A 45 -16.16 -7.01 15.21
N GLU A 46 -15.08 -7.81 15.23
CA GLU A 46 -13.73 -7.32 15.50
C GLU A 46 -12.93 -7.19 14.23
N GLU A 47 -12.23 -6.06 14.06
CA GLU A 47 -11.35 -5.82 12.94
C GLU A 47 -9.98 -6.47 13.18
N PHE A 48 -9.40 -7.08 12.14
CA PHE A 48 -8.04 -7.62 12.22
C PHE A 48 -6.97 -6.53 12.24
N TYR A 49 -7.27 -5.38 11.64
CA TYR A 49 -6.35 -4.24 11.52
C TYR A 49 -7.06 -2.98 12.03
N PRO A 50 -7.23 -2.83 13.37
CA PRO A 50 -8.09 -1.77 13.91
C PRO A 50 -7.54 -0.35 13.81
N THR A 51 -6.21 -0.17 13.81
CA THR A 51 -5.63 1.17 13.75
C THR A 51 -5.37 1.61 12.31
N LYS A 52 -5.20 2.92 12.13
CA LYS A 52 -4.86 3.50 10.82
C LYS A 52 -3.50 2.99 10.32
N GLU A 53 -2.53 2.90 11.22
CA GLU A 53 -1.19 2.38 10.91
C GLU A 53 -1.26 0.95 10.44
N GLU A 54 -2.02 0.11 11.14
CA GLU A 54 -2.22 -1.29 10.77
C GLU A 54 -2.89 -1.42 9.40
N LYS A 55 -3.95 -0.63 9.15
CA LYS A 55 -4.65 -0.64 7.87
C LYS A 55 -3.75 -0.16 6.73
N GLY A 56 -3.01 0.92 6.94
CA GLY A 56 -2.08 1.44 5.95
C GLY A 56 -1.00 0.42 5.58
N ALA A 57 -0.37 -0.17 6.58
CA ALA A 57 0.65 -1.20 6.37
C ALA A 57 0.07 -2.44 5.66
N ARG A 58 -1.17 -2.83 5.98
CA ARG A 58 -1.83 -3.96 5.32
C ARG A 58 -2.10 -3.67 3.84
N ILE A 59 -2.58 -2.48 3.52
CA ILE A 59 -2.81 -2.08 2.13
C ILE A 59 -1.50 -2.13 1.34
N GLY A 60 -0.44 -1.52 1.87
CA GLY A 60 0.85 -1.49 1.20
C GLY A 60 1.41 -2.88 0.99
N TYR A 61 1.40 -3.70 2.04
CA TYR A 61 1.89 -5.07 1.98
C TYR A 61 1.11 -5.92 0.97
N ALA A 62 -0.22 -5.83 0.99
CA ALA A 62 -1.07 -6.60 0.09
C ALA A 62 -0.89 -6.18 -1.37
N LEU A 63 -0.81 -4.87 -1.66
CA LEU A 63 -0.62 -4.38 -3.03
C LEU A 63 0.73 -4.81 -3.60
N ILE A 64 1.79 -4.77 -2.80
CA ILE A 64 3.11 -5.21 -3.24
C ILE A 64 3.12 -6.72 -3.46
N SER A 65 2.54 -7.49 -2.53
CA SER A 65 2.63 -8.95 -2.53
C SER A 65 1.70 -9.62 -3.54
N ASN A 66 0.53 -9.03 -3.80
CA ASN A 66 -0.49 -9.64 -4.68
C ASN A 66 -0.20 -9.46 -6.17
N HIS A 67 0.67 -8.52 -6.54
CA HIS A 67 1.04 -8.28 -7.95
C HIS A 67 -0.18 -8.07 -8.86
N ALA A 68 -1.10 -7.20 -8.44
CA ALA A 68 -2.33 -6.91 -9.20
C ALA A 68 -2.05 -6.22 -10.54
N PHE A 69 -0.94 -5.48 -10.64
CA PHE A 69 -0.53 -4.78 -11.85
C PHE A 69 0.56 -5.55 -12.59
N VAL A 70 0.70 -5.28 -13.89
CA VAL A 70 1.76 -5.86 -14.71
C VAL A 70 3.12 -5.36 -14.24
N ASP A 71 3.21 -4.09 -13.83
CA ASP A 71 4.45 -3.43 -13.42
C ASP A 71 4.15 -2.40 -12.34
N GLY A 72 5.17 -2.03 -11.57
CA GLY A 72 5.07 -0.94 -10.60
C GLY A 72 4.38 -1.29 -9.29
N ASN A 73 4.22 -2.57 -8.93
CA ASN A 73 3.53 -2.98 -7.71
C ASN A 73 4.18 -2.45 -6.43
N LYS A 74 5.51 -2.43 -6.36
CA LYS A 74 6.24 -1.86 -5.21
C LYS A 74 5.92 -0.40 -5.03
N ARG A 75 5.97 0.35 -6.12
CA ARG A 75 5.76 1.79 -6.12
C ARG A 75 4.32 2.14 -5.77
N ILE A 76 3.34 1.49 -6.44
CA ILE A 76 1.94 1.78 -6.17
C ILE A 76 1.56 1.38 -4.73
N GLY A 77 2.06 0.25 -4.24
CA GLY A 77 1.79 -0.18 -2.87
C GLY A 77 2.27 0.82 -1.84
N MET A 78 3.50 1.32 -1.98
CA MET A 78 4.04 2.31 -1.07
C MET A 78 3.30 3.65 -1.18
N TYR A 79 3.00 4.13 -2.38
CA TYR A 79 2.28 5.41 -2.56
C TYR A 79 0.85 5.35 -2.03
N VAL A 80 0.13 4.26 -2.25
CA VAL A 80 -1.23 4.11 -1.70
C VAL A 80 -1.20 4.05 -0.19
N MET A 81 -0.24 3.30 0.39
CA MET A 81 -0.06 3.25 1.84
C MET A 81 0.18 4.63 2.43
N LEU A 82 1.14 5.37 1.89
CA LEU A 82 1.49 6.70 2.39
C LEU A 82 0.33 7.68 2.23
N THR A 83 -0.36 7.65 1.11
CA THR A 83 -1.50 8.53 0.85
C THR A 83 -2.69 8.18 1.76
N PHE A 84 -2.95 6.89 1.97
CA PHE A 84 -3.99 6.45 2.91
C PHE A 84 -3.71 6.99 4.32
N LEU A 85 -2.48 6.86 4.79
CA LEU A 85 -2.09 7.36 6.11
C LEU A 85 -2.26 8.87 6.18
N GLU A 86 -1.80 9.60 5.17
CA GLU A 86 -1.87 11.06 5.13
C GLU A 86 -3.31 11.57 5.17
N VAL A 87 -4.21 11.03 4.33
CA VAL A 87 -5.61 11.48 4.29
C VAL A 87 -6.38 11.10 5.57
N ASN A 88 -5.87 10.16 6.34
CA ASN A 88 -6.42 9.77 7.63
C ASN A 88 -5.72 10.43 8.82
N GLY A 89 -4.87 11.43 8.57
CA GLY A 89 -4.26 12.25 9.61
C GLY A 89 -2.93 11.75 10.15
N ILE A 90 -2.33 10.71 9.55
CA ILE A 90 -1.02 10.20 9.94
C ILE A 90 0.04 10.77 8.98
N HIS A 91 0.80 11.74 9.46
CA HIS A 91 1.87 12.34 8.67
C HIS A 91 3.13 11.51 8.77
N MET A 92 3.70 11.15 7.62
CA MET A 92 4.89 10.32 7.55
C MET A 92 6.12 11.16 7.24
N ASP A 93 7.21 10.87 7.95
CA ASP A 93 8.52 11.49 7.73
C ASP A 93 9.45 10.45 7.10
N CYS A 94 9.52 10.45 5.78
CA CYS A 94 10.36 9.52 5.03
C CYS A 94 10.80 10.16 3.72
N THR A 95 12.00 9.80 3.27
CA THR A 95 12.55 10.26 2.00
C THR A 95 12.09 9.34 0.86
N ASN A 96 12.28 9.79 -0.39
CA ASN A 96 12.02 8.94 -1.55
C ASN A 96 12.89 7.69 -1.54
N GLN A 97 14.12 7.80 -1.04
CA GLN A 97 15.01 6.65 -0.90
C GLN A 97 14.47 5.64 0.13
N ASP A 98 13.98 6.12 1.27
CA ASP A 98 13.36 5.26 2.28
C ASP A 98 12.19 4.48 1.69
N VAL A 99 11.34 5.15 0.90
CA VAL A 99 10.17 4.53 0.26
C VAL A 99 10.62 3.45 -0.73
N ALA A 100 11.60 3.74 -1.56
CA ALA A 100 12.10 2.80 -2.56
C ALA A 100 12.74 1.56 -1.90
N GLU A 101 13.58 1.75 -0.89
CA GLU A 101 14.23 0.66 -0.16
C GLU A 101 13.21 -0.23 0.56
N THR A 102 12.21 0.39 1.19
CA THR A 102 11.17 -0.33 1.91
C THR A 102 10.29 -1.14 0.97
N GLY A 103 9.88 -0.55 -0.16
CA GLY A 103 9.12 -1.27 -1.18
C GLY A 103 9.86 -2.48 -1.72
N LEU A 104 11.17 -2.33 -1.96
CA LEU A 104 12.01 -3.44 -2.40
C LEU A 104 12.11 -4.53 -1.34
N ALA A 105 12.29 -4.15 -0.07
CA ALA A 105 12.41 -5.12 1.03
C ALA A 105 11.11 -5.93 1.21
N VAL A 106 9.95 -5.30 1.07
CA VAL A 106 8.66 -6.01 1.11
C VAL A 106 8.55 -6.96 -0.09
N ALA A 107 8.87 -6.48 -1.29
CA ALA A 107 8.74 -7.29 -2.51
C ALA A 107 9.68 -8.50 -2.51
N SER A 108 10.87 -8.37 -1.93
CA SER A 108 11.86 -9.46 -1.85
C SER A 108 11.58 -10.46 -0.74
N GLY A 109 10.64 -10.17 0.16
CA GLY A 109 10.36 -11.00 1.32
C GLY A 109 11.21 -10.72 2.55
N GLU A 110 12.09 -9.74 2.50
CA GLU A 110 12.90 -9.32 3.67
C GLU A 110 12.03 -8.68 4.75
N MET A 111 10.98 -7.96 4.36
CA MET A 111 10.03 -7.36 5.28
C MET A 111 8.67 -8.03 5.12
N ASN A 112 8.20 -8.63 6.20
CA ASN A 112 6.82 -9.11 6.28
C ASN A 112 5.88 -7.98 6.71
N TYR A 113 4.59 -8.27 6.86
CA TYR A 113 3.61 -7.29 7.29
C TYR A 113 3.99 -6.63 8.63
N GLY A 114 4.40 -7.42 9.61
CA GLY A 114 4.77 -6.91 10.93
C GLY A 114 5.95 -5.94 10.87
N ALA A 115 6.95 -6.24 10.05
CA ALA A 115 8.11 -5.37 9.85
C ALA A 115 7.71 -4.06 9.16
N LEU A 116 6.81 -4.13 8.18
CA LEU A 116 6.29 -2.93 7.51
C LEU A 116 5.48 -2.06 8.48
N LEU A 117 4.68 -2.69 9.35
CA LEU A 117 3.93 -1.97 10.38
C LEU A 117 4.88 -1.23 11.33
N GLU A 118 5.96 -1.87 11.78
CA GLU A 118 6.96 -1.22 12.62
C GLU A 118 7.63 -0.05 11.89
N TRP A 119 7.92 -0.21 10.60
CA TRP A 119 8.47 0.86 9.78
C TRP A 119 7.52 2.07 9.75
N VAL A 120 6.21 1.84 9.57
CA VAL A 120 5.20 2.90 9.59
C VAL A 120 5.22 3.63 10.93
N LYS A 121 5.22 2.89 12.04
CA LYS A 121 5.23 3.48 13.39
C LYS A 121 6.49 4.30 13.65
N ASN A 122 7.62 3.86 13.11
CA ASN A 122 8.91 4.53 13.32
C ASN A 122 9.10 5.77 12.45
N HIS A 123 8.34 5.91 11.36
CA HIS A 123 8.45 7.03 10.42
C HIS A 123 7.29 8.02 10.53
N ARG A 124 6.32 7.81 11.38
CA ARG A 124 5.25 8.79 11.61
C ARG A 124 5.76 9.95 12.46
N MET A 125 5.26 11.12 12.16
CA MET A 125 5.61 12.35 12.87
C MET A 125 4.89 12.47 14.19
#